data_36c3e27040b21c1b7e694dc498f5175f
#
_entry.id   36c3e27040b21c1b7e694dc498f5175f
#
_cell.length_a   1.000
_cell.length_b   1.000
_cell.length_c   1.000
_cell.angle_alpha   90.00
_cell.angle_beta   90.00
_cell.angle_gamma   90.00
#
_symmetry.space_group_name_H-M   'P 1'
#
loop_
_entity.id
_entity.type
_entity.pdbx_description
1 polymer ?
#
loop_
_entity_poly.entity_id
_entity_poly.type
_entity_poly.pdbx_seq_one_letter_code
_entity_poly.pdbx_strand_id
1 'polypeptide(L)'
;MKINFPLLALAVGAFAIGTTEFSPMGFLPEIANDLSVSIPQAGLLISAYAVGVMIGAPLMTLWLARFPKKTALILLMAIFTIGNVLATVAPDYMSLMGARLITSLNHGAFFGLGSVVAASVVPKDKQASAVAMMFMGLTIANIGGVPLATWLSQNTSWRMALAAISILGIMTMLALWKALPQDHDVVKPNVAKGLRVLTRAPVVLALLTTVMSAAQCLRYIPTLLRAYTYLCRHHRKPLP
;
A
#
# COMPACT_ATOMS: atom_id res chain seq x y z
N MET A 1 -5.11 -27.80 8.08
CA MET A 1 -4.55 -26.95 7.00
C MET A 1 -3.10 -26.65 7.38
N LYS A 2 -2.11 -27.04 6.55
CA LYS A 2 -0.73 -26.61 6.78
C LYS A 2 -0.62 -25.14 6.39
N ILE A 3 -0.18 -24.30 7.33
CA ILE A 3 0.04 -22.88 7.08
C ILE A 3 1.12 -22.73 6.00
N ASN A 4 0.80 -22.05 4.91
CA ASN A 4 1.76 -21.76 3.86
C ASN A 4 2.51 -20.45 4.25
N PHE A 5 3.68 -20.59 4.87
CA PHE A 5 4.49 -19.46 5.36
C PHE A 5 4.81 -18.40 4.29
N PRO A 6 5.16 -18.76 3.04
CA PRO A 6 5.28 -17.80 1.94
C PRO A 6 4.06 -16.92 1.74
N LEU A 7 2.86 -17.50 1.73
CA LEU A 7 1.61 -16.72 1.56
C LEU A 7 1.34 -15.80 2.75
N LEU A 8 1.62 -16.29 3.96
CA LEU A 8 1.47 -15.47 5.17
C LEU A 8 2.42 -14.27 5.14
N ALA A 9 3.69 -14.46 4.76
CA ALA A 9 4.67 -13.38 4.65
C ALA A 9 4.24 -12.32 3.63
N LEU A 10 3.69 -12.76 2.48
CA LEU A 10 3.14 -11.85 1.46
C LEU A 10 1.90 -11.10 1.97
N ALA A 11 1.00 -11.77 2.71
CA ALA A 11 -0.18 -11.13 3.30
C ALA A 11 0.21 -10.10 4.38
N VAL A 12 1.24 -10.37 5.19
CA VAL A 12 1.78 -9.39 6.16
C VAL A 12 2.38 -8.18 5.43
N GLY A 13 3.06 -8.39 4.30
CA GLY A 13 3.54 -7.29 3.46
C GLY A 13 2.39 -6.44 2.89
N ALA A 14 1.36 -7.09 2.36
CA ALA A 14 0.16 -6.42 1.89
C ALA A 14 -0.55 -5.65 3.01
N PHE A 15 -0.59 -6.19 4.22
CA PHE A 15 -1.11 -5.51 5.42
C PHE A 15 -0.27 -4.26 5.75
N ALA A 16 1.05 -4.35 5.78
CA ALA A 16 1.92 -3.22 6.09
C ALA A 16 1.77 -2.09 5.05
N ILE A 17 1.74 -2.44 3.76
CA ILE A 17 1.58 -1.49 2.65
C ILE A 17 0.20 -0.83 2.72
N GLY A 18 -0.87 -1.61 2.90
CA GLY A 18 -2.23 -1.08 3.01
C GLY A 18 -2.41 -0.15 4.22
N THR A 19 -1.81 -0.51 5.36
CA THR A 19 -1.81 0.37 6.55
C THR A 19 -1.12 1.69 6.24
N THR A 20 0.06 1.69 5.61
CA THR A 20 0.77 2.92 5.21
C THR A 20 -0.01 3.78 4.22
N GLU A 21 -0.71 3.15 3.28
CA GLU A 21 -1.45 3.87 2.23
C GLU A 21 -2.61 4.67 2.81
N PHE A 22 -3.43 4.03 3.65
CA PHE A 22 -4.69 4.60 4.10
C PHE A 22 -4.62 5.31 5.46
N SER A 23 -3.65 4.97 6.32
CA SER A 23 -3.53 5.59 7.66
C SER A 23 -3.40 7.12 7.65
N PRO A 24 -2.66 7.76 6.71
CA PRO A 24 -2.57 9.22 6.71
C PRO A 24 -3.91 9.94 6.57
N MET A 25 -4.93 9.29 6.00
CA MET A 25 -6.29 9.85 5.96
C MET A 25 -6.88 9.99 7.36
N GLY A 26 -6.53 9.09 8.28
CA GLY A 26 -7.03 9.06 9.66
C GLY A 26 -6.36 10.07 10.59
N PHE A 27 -5.13 10.48 10.29
CA PHE A 27 -4.37 11.45 11.11
C PHE A 27 -3.90 12.68 10.32
N LEU A 28 -4.61 13.02 9.25
CA LEU A 28 -4.34 14.19 8.44
C LEU A 28 -4.39 15.51 9.23
N PRO A 29 -5.38 15.71 10.15
CA PRO A 29 -5.44 16.91 10.98
C PRO A 29 -4.23 17.06 11.90
N GLU A 30 -3.71 15.97 12.45
CA GLU A 30 -2.52 15.95 13.32
C GLU A 30 -1.27 16.36 12.55
N ILE A 31 -1.09 15.82 11.32
CA ILE A 31 0.01 16.21 10.44
C ILE A 31 -0.09 17.70 10.07
N ALA A 32 -1.30 18.18 9.71
CA ALA A 32 -1.51 19.55 9.31
C ALA A 32 -1.18 20.54 10.45
N ASN A 33 -1.61 20.20 11.67
CA ASN A 33 -1.35 21.02 12.86
C ASN A 33 0.14 21.03 13.23
N ASP A 34 0.79 19.84 13.27
CA ASP A 34 2.19 19.71 13.68
C ASP A 34 3.15 20.38 12.68
N LEU A 35 2.89 20.28 11.37
CA LEU A 35 3.69 20.90 10.32
C LEU A 35 3.23 22.29 9.92
N SER A 36 2.22 22.87 10.63
CA SER A 36 1.68 24.21 10.38
C SER A 36 1.24 24.44 8.93
N VAL A 37 0.62 23.42 8.30
CA VAL A 37 0.07 23.49 6.96
C VAL A 37 -1.44 23.36 6.96
N SER A 38 -2.09 23.81 5.89
CA SER A 38 -3.55 23.64 5.77
C SER A 38 -3.93 22.17 5.53
N ILE A 39 -5.14 21.76 5.93
CA ILE A 39 -5.65 20.39 5.68
C ILE A 39 -5.64 20.03 4.19
N PRO A 40 -6.05 20.91 3.24
CA PRO A 40 -5.91 20.63 1.82
C PRO A 40 -4.46 20.39 1.39
N GLN A 41 -3.53 21.15 1.96
CA GLN A 41 -2.10 21.01 1.67
C GLN A 41 -1.56 19.67 2.23
N ALA A 42 -1.94 19.28 3.45
CA ALA A 42 -1.63 17.96 3.99
C ALA A 42 -2.23 16.83 3.12
N GLY A 43 -3.42 17.04 2.55
CA GLY A 43 -4.07 16.11 1.62
C GLY A 43 -3.26 15.82 0.34
N LEU A 44 -2.39 16.75 -0.08
CA LEU A 44 -1.48 16.52 -1.22
C LEU A 44 -0.47 15.40 -0.96
N LEU A 45 -0.18 15.05 0.31
CA LEU A 45 0.65 13.88 0.65
C LEU A 45 0.04 12.58 0.15
N ILE A 46 -1.29 12.48 0.16
CA ILE A 46 -2.04 11.32 -0.35
C ILE A 46 -1.98 11.30 -1.88
N SER A 47 -2.20 12.44 -2.51
CA SER A 47 -2.14 12.57 -3.97
C SER A 47 -0.72 12.30 -4.50
N ALA A 48 0.31 12.81 -3.83
CA ALA A 48 1.71 12.55 -4.18
C ALA A 48 2.06 11.06 -4.07
N TYR A 49 1.56 10.39 -3.02
CA TYR A 49 1.71 8.95 -2.89
C TYR A 49 1.07 8.21 -4.07
N ALA A 50 -0.15 8.55 -4.45
CA ALA A 50 -0.84 7.94 -5.58
C ALA A 50 -0.10 8.14 -6.91
N VAL A 51 0.41 9.36 -7.17
CA VAL A 51 1.26 9.66 -8.33
C VAL A 51 2.55 8.84 -8.30
N GLY A 52 3.17 8.74 -7.12
CA GLY A 52 4.37 7.93 -6.92
C GLY A 52 4.12 6.43 -7.16
N VAL A 53 2.96 5.88 -6.78
CA VAL A 53 2.56 4.50 -7.12
C VAL A 53 2.40 4.34 -8.63
N MET A 54 1.73 5.28 -9.29
CA MET A 54 1.49 5.22 -10.75
C MET A 54 2.80 5.19 -11.55
N ILE A 55 3.77 5.99 -11.16
CA ILE A 55 5.08 6.07 -11.84
C ILE A 55 6.01 4.95 -11.34
N GLY A 56 5.99 4.70 -10.03
CA GLY A 56 6.87 3.73 -9.37
C GLY A 56 6.59 2.29 -9.77
N ALA A 57 5.33 1.91 -9.97
CA ALA A 57 4.98 0.53 -10.30
C ALA A 57 5.67 0.02 -11.58
N PRO A 58 5.60 0.67 -12.74
CA PRO A 58 6.31 0.21 -13.93
C PRO A 58 7.83 0.31 -13.79
N LEU A 59 8.35 1.40 -13.20
CA LEU A 59 9.78 1.60 -13.02
C LEU A 59 10.40 0.51 -12.14
N MET A 60 9.82 0.25 -10.97
CA MET A 60 10.31 -0.77 -10.04
C MET A 60 10.15 -2.18 -10.60
N THR A 61 9.05 -2.46 -11.28
CA THR A 61 8.84 -3.76 -11.92
C THR A 61 9.92 -4.05 -12.97
N LEU A 62 10.25 -3.08 -13.81
CA LEU A 62 11.28 -3.20 -14.82
C LEU A 62 12.69 -3.28 -14.20
N TRP A 63 12.97 -2.45 -13.22
CA TRP A 63 14.27 -2.42 -12.56
C TRP A 63 14.55 -3.70 -11.77
N LEU A 64 13.53 -4.22 -11.06
CA LEU A 64 13.66 -5.41 -10.22
C LEU A 64 13.55 -6.73 -10.99
N ALA A 65 13.10 -6.72 -12.23
CA ALA A 65 13.01 -7.92 -13.07
C ALA A 65 14.37 -8.61 -13.34
N ARG A 66 15.47 -7.90 -13.09
CA ARG A 66 16.84 -8.42 -13.16
C ARG A 66 17.27 -9.22 -11.92
N PHE A 67 16.49 -9.17 -10.84
CA PHE A 67 16.80 -9.83 -9.58
C PHE A 67 15.91 -11.08 -9.39
N PRO A 68 16.37 -12.08 -8.61
CA PRO A 68 15.51 -13.17 -8.15
C PRO A 68 14.30 -12.62 -7.42
N LYS A 69 13.13 -13.25 -7.57
CA LYS A 69 11.84 -12.77 -7.01
C LYS A 69 11.91 -12.51 -5.50
N LYS A 70 12.58 -13.39 -4.76
CA LYS A 70 12.82 -13.22 -3.31
C LYS A 70 13.58 -11.92 -3.03
N THR A 71 14.70 -11.70 -3.70
CA THR A 71 15.53 -10.50 -3.53
C THR A 71 14.75 -9.25 -3.91
N ALA A 72 14.01 -9.30 -5.01
CA ALA A 72 13.18 -8.17 -5.46
C ALA A 72 12.11 -7.78 -4.43
N LEU A 73 11.40 -8.77 -3.84
CA LEU A 73 10.41 -8.51 -2.78
C LEU A 73 11.06 -7.94 -1.51
N ILE A 74 12.24 -8.44 -1.11
CA ILE A 74 12.99 -7.91 0.04
C ILE A 74 13.45 -6.46 -0.23
N LEU A 75 13.96 -6.16 -1.43
CA LEU A 75 14.36 -4.80 -1.82
C LEU A 75 13.16 -3.84 -1.81
N LEU A 76 12.00 -4.28 -2.30
CA LEU A 76 10.76 -3.49 -2.23
C LEU A 76 10.38 -3.17 -0.78
N MET A 77 10.45 -4.16 0.11
CA MET A 77 10.16 -3.94 1.53
C MET A 77 11.24 -3.10 2.23
N ALA A 78 12.49 -3.14 1.76
CA ALA A 78 13.53 -2.25 2.23
C ALA A 78 13.24 -0.78 1.85
N ILE A 79 12.87 -0.52 0.59
CA ILE A 79 12.43 0.81 0.14
C ILE A 79 11.24 1.31 0.96
N PHE A 80 10.25 0.44 1.19
CA PHE A 80 9.09 0.71 2.03
C PHE A 80 9.50 1.13 3.45
N THR A 81 10.36 0.34 4.07
CA THR A 81 10.81 0.57 5.45
C THR A 81 11.61 1.87 5.55
N ILE A 82 12.56 2.09 4.64
CA ILE A 82 13.37 3.30 4.59
C ILE A 82 12.46 4.53 4.40
N GLY A 83 11.51 4.48 3.47
CA GLY A 83 10.57 5.57 3.24
C GLY A 83 9.72 5.90 4.46
N ASN A 84 9.22 4.89 5.20
CA ASN A 84 8.46 5.12 6.43
C ASN A 84 9.34 5.62 7.58
N VAL A 85 10.59 5.14 7.71
CA VAL A 85 11.57 5.68 8.69
C VAL A 85 11.85 7.15 8.39
N LEU A 86 12.12 7.51 7.13
CA LEU A 86 12.32 8.90 6.72
C LEU A 86 11.09 9.75 7.03
N ALA A 87 9.89 9.23 6.79
CA ALA A 87 8.64 9.91 7.13
C ALA A 87 8.49 10.12 8.65
N THR A 88 8.94 9.16 9.46
CA THR A 88 8.90 9.27 10.93
C THR A 88 9.77 10.42 11.45
N VAL A 89 10.94 10.62 10.86
CA VAL A 89 11.91 11.65 11.29
C VAL A 89 11.81 12.95 10.49
N ALA A 90 10.82 13.07 9.60
CA ALA A 90 10.64 14.24 8.75
C ALA A 90 10.43 15.52 9.57
N PRO A 91 11.32 16.55 9.46
CA PRO A 91 11.21 17.79 10.22
C PRO A 91 10.18 18.76 9.64
N ASP A 92 9.90 18.67 8.35
CA ASP A 92 9.04 19.58 7.61
C ASP A 92 8.18 18.86 6.56
N TYR A 93 7.24 19.62 5.98
CA TYR A 93 6.29 19.11 5.01
C TYR A 93 6.97 18.56 3.73
N MET A 94 8.04 19.20 3.25
CA MET A 94 8.70 18.79 2.01
C MET A 94 9.50 17.49 2.20
N SER A 95 10.16 17.33 3.33
CA SER A 95 10.85 16.08 3.67
C SER A 95 9.86 14.93 3.84
N LEU A 96 8.68 15.17 4.46
CA LEU A 96 7.61 14.19 4.55
C LEU A 96 7.06 13.83 3.16
N MET A 97 6.88 14.80 2.28
CA MET A 97 6.46 14.59 0.88
C MET A 97 7.45 13.69 0.14
N GLY A 98 8.75 13.97 0.25
CA GLY A 98 9.81 13.15 -0.35
C GLY A 98 9.81 11.72 0.19
N ALA A 99 9.66 11.55 1.51
CA ALA A 99 9.57 10.25 2.15
C ALA A 99 8.34 9.45 1.66
N ARG A 100 7.18 10.10 1.48
CA ARG A 100 5.97 9.49 0.92
C ARG A 100 6.16 9.04 -0.52
N LEU A 101 6.83 9.83 -1.36
CA LEU A 101 7.19 9.45 -2.73
C LEU A 101 8.10 8.22 -2.75
N ILE A 102 9.13 8.17 -1.89
CA ILE A 102 10.00 6.99 -1.76
C ILE A 102 9.18 5.76 -1.35
N THR A 103 8.33 5.90 -0.34
CA THR A 103 7.49 4.78 0.14
C THR A 103 6.56 4.27 -0.95
N SER A 104 6.01 5.14 -1.81
CA SER A 104 5.06 4.78 -2.84
C SER A 104 5.64 3.91 -3.95
N LEU A 105 6.96 3.97 -4.19
CA LEU A 105 7.62 3.24 -5.27
C LEU A 105 7.48 1.72 -5.15
N ASN A 106 7.35 1.19 -3.92
CA ASN A 106 7.25 -0.25 -3.69
C ASN A 106 5.86 -0.81 -4.01
N HIS A 107 4.81 0.00 -3.91
CA HIS A 107 3.42 -0.45 -3.79
C HIS A 107 2.99 -1.36 -4.96
N GLY A 108 2.92 -0.81 -6.17
CA GLY A 108 2.43 -1.56 -7.33
C GLY A 108 3.33 -2.74 -7.72
N ALA A 109 4.65 -2.57 -7.59
CA ALA A 109 5.61 -3.64 -7.88
C ALA A 109 5.51 -4.78 -6.86
N PHE A 110 5.26 -4.48 -5.56
CA PHE A 110 5.08 -5.52 -4.55
C PHE A 110 3.81 -6.35 -4.82
N PHE A 111 2.68 -5.73 -5.12
CA PHE A 111 1.45 -6.45 -5.43
C PHE A 111 1.56 -7.25 -6.73
N GLY A 112 2.19 -6.69 -7.76
CA GLY A 112 2.43 -7.39 -9.02
C GLY A 112 3.33 -8.62 -8.86
N LEU A 113 4.53 -8.44 -8.32
CA LEU A 113 5.49 -9.52 -8.12
C LEU A 113 5.01 -10.52 -7.06
N GLY A 114 4.43 -10.03 -5.97
CA GLY A 114 3.87 -10.85 -4.90
C GLY A 114 2.76 -11.78 -5.38
N SER A 115 1.88 -11.30 -6.28
CA SER A 115 0.84 -12.13 -6.91
C SER A 115 1.44 -13.28 -7.73
N VAL A 116 2.51 -13.02 -8.49
CA VAL A 116 3.23 -14.05 -9.23
C VAL A 116 3.86 -15.08 -8.28
N VAL A 117 4.49 -14.61 -7.20
CA VAL A 117 5.08 -15.50 -6.18
C VAL A 117 4.00 -16.27 -5.44
N ALA A 118 2.89 -15.64 -5.04
CA ALA A 118 1.78 -16.31 -4.38
C ALA A 118 1.20 -17.45 -5.24
N ALA A 119 1.05 -17.22 -6.54
CA ALA A 119 0.59 -18.24 -7.48
C ALA A 119 1.62 -19.36 -7.70
N SER A 120 2.93 -19.07 -7.59
CA SER A 120 3.99 -20.06 -7.83
C SER A 120 4.20 -21.03 -6.67
N VAL A 121 3.81 -20.68 -5.44
CA VAL A 121 4.02 -21.52 -4.24
C VAL A 121 2.85 -22.46 -3.93
N VAL A 122 1.88 -22.57 -4.84
CA VAL A 122 0.71 -23.43 -4.71
C VAL A 122 0.41 -24.17 -6.02
N PRO A 123 -0.33 -25.32 -5.97
CA PRO A 123 -0.81 -26.00 -7.17
C PRO A 123 -1.71 -25.11 -8.04
N LYS A 124 -1.80 -25.44 -9.35
CA LYS A 124 -2.51 -24.61 -10.35
C LYS A 124 -3.97 -24.34 -10.01
N ASP A 125 -4.66 -25.31 -9.41
CA ASP A 125 -6.06 -25.21 -8.97
C ASP A 125 -6.28 -24.23 -7.81
N LYS A 126 -5.22 -23.84 -7.09
CA LYS A 126 -5.28 -22.95 -5.91
C LYS A 126 -4.66 -21.58 -6.12
N GLN A 127 -4.17 -21.29 -7.33
CA GLN A 127 -3.45 -20.03 -7.61
C GLN A 127 -4.31 -18.79 -7.35
N ALA A 128 -5.55 -18.77 -7.79
CA ALA A 128 -6.47 -17.65 -7.54
C ALA A 128 -6.73 -17.43 -6.04
N SER A 129 -6.90 -18.53 -5.28
CA SER A 129 -7.08 -18.47 -3.83
C SER A 129 -5.81 -17.95 -3.12
N ALA A 130 -4.63 -18.32 -3.58
CA ALA A 130 -3.37 -17.85 -3.00
C ALA A 130 -3.17 -16.34 -3.21
N VAL A 131 -3.49 -15.85 -4.39
CA VAL A 131 -3.47 -14.40 -4.67
C VAL A 131 -4.51 -13.68 -3.80
N ALA A 132 -5.72 -14.21 -3.68
CA ALA A 132 -6.75 -13.65 -2.82
C ALA A 132 -6.31 -13.61 -1.34
N MET A 133 -5.62 -14.65 -0.83
CA MET A 133 -5.04 -14.66 0.52
C MET A 133 -4.01 -13.56 0.73
N MET A 134 -3.17 -13.27 -0.25
CA MET A 134 -2.24 -12.14 -0.17
C MET A 134 -3.00 -10.82 -0.06
N PHE A 135 -4.03 -10.61 -0.90
CA PHE A 135 -4.84 -9.38 -0.87
C PHE A 135 -5.72 -9.26 0.37
N MET A 136 -6.03 -10.37 1.06
CA MET A 136 -6.68 -10.31 2.38
C MET A 136 -5.87 -9.47 3.38
N GLY A 137 -4.54 -9.44 3.27
CA GLY A 137 -3.70 -8.55 4.08
C GLY A 137 -4.12 -7.08 3.93
N LEU A 138 -4.41 -6.62 2.70
CA LEU A 138 -4.89 -5.27 2.44
C LEU A 138 -6.28 -5.01 3.07
N THR A 139 -7.18 -5.99 2.99
CA THR A 139 -8.50 -5.88 3.62
C THR A 139 -8.38 -5.79 5.14
N ILE A 140 -7.55 -6.63 5.75
CA ILE A 140 -7.29 -6.59 7.20
C ILE A 140 -6.63 -5.25 7.60
N ALA A 141 -5.76 -4.69 6.75
CA ALA A 141 -5.17 -3.37 6.97
C ALA A 141 -6.25 -2.29 7.09
N ASN A 142 -7.24 -2.30 6.20
CA ASN A 142 -8.34 -1.31 6.24
C ASN A 142 -9.25 -1.49 7.47
N ILE A 143 -9.53 -2.74 7.89
CA ILE A 143 -10.43 -3.01 9.01
C ILE A 143 -9.75 -2.81 10.37
N GLY A 144 -8.47 -3.16 10.49
CA GLY A 144 -7.75 -3.15 11.76
C GLY A 144 -6.51 -2.25 11.77
N GLY A 145 -5.68 -2.31 10.73
CA GLY A 145 -4.41 -1.58 10.65
C GLY A 145 -4.60 -0.07 10.65
N VAL A 146 -5.51 0.45 9.82
CA VAL A 146 -5.79 1.88 9.70
C VAL A 146 -6.41 2.45 10.98
N PRO A 147 -7.48 1.86 11.56
CA PRO A 147 -8.00 2.33 12.85
C PRO A 147 -6.97 2.29 13.97
N LEU A 148 -6.16 1.23 14.04
CA LEU A 148 -5.11 1.11 15.06
C LEU A 148 -4.02 2.17 14.90
N ALA A 149 -3.57 2.44 13.68
CA ALA A 149 -2.60 3.48 13.39
C ALA A 149 -3.17 4.88 13.71
N THR A 150 -4.45 5.12 13.38
CA THR A 150 -5.15 6.37 13.72
C THR A 150 -5.28 6.54 15.23
N TRP A 151 -5.68 5.49 15.94
CA TRP A 151 -5.76 5.51 17.40
C TRP A 151 -4.38 5.79 18.03
N LEU A 152 -3.32 5.16 17.52
CA LEU A 152 -1.96 5.40 18.00
C LEU A 152 -1.53 6.86 17.74
N SER A 153 -1.85 7.41 16.57
CA SER A 153 -1.56 8.79 16.23
C SER A 153 -2.24 9.77 17.18
N GLN A 154 -3.52 9.55 17.48
CA GLN A 154 -4.32 10.42 18.34
C GLN A 154 -3.90 10.38 19.82
N ASN A 155 -3.39 9.23 20.30
CA ASN A 155 -2.96 9.07 21.70
C ASN A 155 -1.46 9.38 21.91
N THR A 156 -0.66 9.44 20.86
CA THR A 156 0.78 9.72 20.96
C THR A 156 1.22 10.78 19.95
N SER A 157 1.54 10.35 18.72
CA SER A 157 1.82 11.22 17.58
C SER A 157 1.73 10.44 16.27
N TRP A 158 1.50 11.14 15.16
CA TRP A 158 1.51 10.55 13.83
C TRP A 158 2.89 9.94 13.47
N ARG A 159 3.98 10.47 14.03
CA ARG A 159 5.32 9.90 13.88
C ARG A 159 5.43 8.52 14.50
N MET A 160 4.84 8.32 15.68
CA MET A 160 4.83 7.00 16.33
C MET A 160 4.01 5.97 15.54
N ALA A 161 2.93 6.38 14.91
CA ALA A 161 2.17 5.51 14.01
C ALA A 161 3.01 5.08 12.79
N LEU A 162 3.77 5.99 12.17
CA LEU A 162 4.67 5.67 11.08
C LEU A 162 5.87 4.82 11.54
N ALA A 163 6.38 5.03 12.76
CA ALA A 163 7.41 4.18 13.35
C ALA A 163 6.93 2.73 13.52
N ALA A 164 5.71 2.54 14.04
CA ALA A 164 5.09 1.21 14.15
C ALA A 164 4.95 0.52 12.79
N ILE A 165 4.55 1.27 11.76
CA ILE A 165 4.49 0.76 10.38
C ILE A 165 5.89 0.40 9.84
N SER A 166 6.92 1.16 10.19
CA SER A 166 8.31 0.85 9.82
C SER A 166 8.77 -0.47 10.44
N ILE A 167 8.39 -0.74 11.69
CA ILE A 167 8.64 -2.02 12.37
C ILE A 167 7.94 -3.16 11.64
N LEU A 168 6.68 -2.97 11.21
CA LEU A 168 5.97 -3.96 10.38
C LEU A 168 6.70 -4.23 9.06
N GLY A 169 7.29 -3.20 8.45
CA GLY A 169 8.13 -3.35 7.26
C GLY A 169 9.35 -4.25 7.50
N ILE A 170 10.06 -4.04 8.62
CA ILE A 170 11.19 -4.88 9.03
C ILE A 170 10.74 -6.32 9.28
N MET A 171 9.64 -6.51 10.01
CA MET A 171 9.07 -7.83 10.28
C MET A 171 8.71 -8.56 8.99
N THR A 172 8.10 -7.86 8.04
CA THR A 172 7.77 -8.41 6.71
C THR A 172 9.03 -8.81 5.96
N MET A 173 10.05 -7.97 5.96
CA MET A 173 11.33 -8.27 5.29
C MET A 173 11.98 -9.53 5.85
N LEU A 174 12.00 -9.69 7.18
CA LEU A 174 12.48 -10.90 7.85
C LEU A 174 11.62 -12.12 7.55
N ALA A 175 10.29 -11.95 7.52
CA ALA A 175 9.35 -13.02 7.18
C ALA A 175 9.57 -13.51 5.74
N LEU A 176 9.70 -12.60 4.76
CA LEU A 176 9.98 -12.94 3.37
C LEU A 176 11.35 -13.62 3.21
N TRP A 177 12.36 -13.14 3.92
CA TRP A 177 13.70 -13.73 3.90
C TRP A 177 13.70 -15.19 4.37
N LYS A 178 12.96 -15.51 5.45
CA LYS A 178 12.84 -16.86 5.99
C LYS A 178 11.88 -17.75 5.22
N ALA A 179 10.75 -17.21 4.77
CA ALA A 179 9.66 -18.00 4.19
C ALA A 179 9.84 -18.33 2.71
N LEU A 180 10.48 -17.44 1.93
CA LEU A 180 10.63 -17.65 0.49
C LEU A 180 11.89 -18.49 0.19
N PRO A 181 11.76 -19.54 -0.64
CA PRO A 181 12.93 -20.28 -1.15
C PRO A 181 13.78 -19.35 -2.01
N GLN A 182 15.06 -19.68 -2.12
CA GLN A 182 15.94 -19.02 -3.09
C GLN A 182 15.56 -19.52 -4.49
N ASP A 183 15.07 -18.62 -5.32
CA ASP A 183 14.75 -18.85 -6.71
C ASP A 183 15.91 -18.28 -7.55
N HIS A 184 16.57 -19.13 -8.33
CA HIS A 184 17.67 -18.72 -9.19
C HIS A 184 17.21 -18.32 -10.60
N ASP A 185 15.92 -18.48 -10.90
CA ASP A 185 15.36 -18.16 -12.20
C ASP A 185 15.16 -16.66 -12.37
N VAL A 186 16.16 -16.00 -12.92
CA VAL A 186 16.06 -14.63 -13.39
C VAL A 186 15.44 -14.64 -14.79
N VAL A 187 14.15 -14.37 -14.86
CA VAL A 187 13.47 -14.18 -16.15
C VAL A 187 13.89 -12.82 -16.72
N LYS A 188 14.70 -12.82 -17.79
CA LYS A 188 15.04 -11.57 -18.49
C LYS A 188 13.75 -10.90 -18.98
N PRO A 189 13.43 -9.68 -18.52
CA PRO A 189 12.19 -9.02 -18.92
C PRO A 189 12.25 -8.66 -20.39
N ASN A 190 11.29 -9.15 -21.16
CA ASN A 190 11.09 -8.68 -22.52
C ASN A 190 10.02 -7.57 -22.48
N VAL A 191 10.50 -6.33 -22.32
CA VAL A 191 9.66 -5.13 -22.20
C VAL A 191 8.69 -4.99 -23.38
N ALA A 192 9.16 -5.29 -24.60
CA ALA A 192 8.32 -5.23 -25.80
C ALA A 192 7.17 -6.27 -25.75
N LYS A 193 7.43 -7.47 -25.22
CA LYS A 193 6.41 -8.50 -25.01
C LYS A 193 5.41 -8.09 -23.92
N GLY A 194 5.88 -7.43 -22.84
CA GLY A 194 5.06 -6.90 -21.76
C GLY A 194 4.10 -5.80 -22.25
N LEU A 195 4.62 -4.83 -23.01
CA LEU A 195 3.80 -3.76 -23.61
C LEU A 195 2.73 -4.29 -24.58
N ARG A 196 3.08 -5.32 -25.37
CA ARG A 196 2.12 -5.97 -26.28
C ARG A 196 0.97 -6.69 -25.54
N VAL A 197 1.19 -7.11 -24.29
CA VAL A 197 0.12 -7.69 -23.45
C VAL A 197 -0.90 -6.64 -23.04
N LEU A 198 -0.47 -5.40 -22.80
CA LEU A 198 -1.36 -4.30 -22.41
C LEU A 198 -2.36 -3.93 -23.53
N THR A 199 -2.06 -4.23 -24.78
CA THR A 199 -2.98 -3.98 -25.92
C THR A 199 -3.98 -5.12 -26.17
N ARG A 200 -3.91 -6.21 -25.40
CA ARG A 200 -4.89 -7.31 -25.54
C ARG A 200 -6.24 -6.92 -24.96
N ALA A 201 -7.31 -7.16 -25.68
CA ALA A 201 -8.66 -6.80 -25.29
C ALA A 201 -9.05 -7.22 -23.86
N PRO A 202 -8.76 -8.45 -23.37
CA PRO A 202 -9.08 -8.82 -21.98
C PRO A 202 -8.36 -7.97 -20.94
N VAL A 203 -7.11 -7.56 -21.23
CA VAL A 203 -6.31 -6.73 -20.31
C VAL A 203 -6.83 -5.30 -20.30
N VAL A 204 -7.13 -4.75 -21.48
CA VAL A 204 -7.73 -3.42 -21.62
C VAL A 204 -9.09 -3.36 -20.91
N LEU A 205 -9.93 -4.38 -21.08
CA LEU A 205 -11.23 -4.45 -20.40
C LEU A 205 -11.05 -4.54 -18.87
N ALA A 206 -10.11 -5.34 -18.38
CA ALA A 206 -9.82 -5.42 -16.95
C ALA A 206 -9.32 -4.09 -16.38
N LEU A 207 -8.45 -3.38 -17.10
CA LEU A 207 -8.00 -2.03 -16.72
C LEU A 207 -9.16 -1.02 -16.72
N LEU A 208 -10.00 -1.04 -17.74
CA LEU A 208 -11.16 -0.17 -17.81
C LEU A 208 -12.15 -0.43 -16.68
N THR A 209 -12.45 -1.69 -16.35
CA THR A 209 -13.33 -2.02 -15.22
C THR A 209 -12.74 -1.53 -13.89
N THR A 210 -11.42 -1.64 -13.69
CA THR A 210 -10.74 -1.14 -12.48
C THR A 210 -10.84 0.38 -12.40
N VAL A 211 -10.57 1.10 -13.50
CA VAL A 211 -10.66 2.57 -13.55
C VAL A 211 -12.11 3.03 -13.33
N MET A 212 -13.08 2.38 -13.94
CA MET A 212 -14.51 2.69 -13.74
C MET A 212 -14.97 2.46 -12.31
N SER A 213 -14.52 1.36 -11.66
CA SER A 213 -14.84 1.07 -10.27
C SER A 213 -14.23 2.12 -9.32
N ALA A 214 -12.97 2.51 -9.56
CA ALA A 214 -12.32 3.56 -8.78
C ALA A 214 -13.00 4.92 -8.96
N ALA A 215 -13.39 5.27 -10.20
CA ALA A 215 -14.11 6.52 -10.49
C ALA A 215 -15.50 6.56 -9.82
N GLN A 216 -16.20 5.42 -9.76
CA GLN A 216 -17.47 5.33 -9.04
C GLN A 216 -17.27 5.51 -7.53
N CYS A 217 -16.24 4.90 -6.94
CA CYS A 217 -15.92 5.08 -5.53
C CYS A 217 -15.68 6.57 -5.20
N LEU A 218 -14.92 7.29 -6.03
CA LEU A 218 -14.69 8.73 -5.89
C LEU A 218 -15.99 9.56 -5.96
N ARG A 219 -16.98 9.14 -6.74
CA ARG A 219 -18.29 9.80 -6.86
C ARG A 219 -19.12 9.69 -5.56
N TYR A 220 -18.98 8.60 -4.81
CA TYR A 220 -19.73 8.39 -3.58
C TYR A 220 -19.14 9.12 -2.37
N ILE A 221 -17.85 9.46 -2.37
CA ILE A 221 -17.17 10.16 -1.26
C ILE A 221 -17.86 11.50 -0.91
N PRO A 222 -18.17 12.41 -1.85
CA PRO A 222 -18.88 13.66 -1.53
C PRO A 222 -20.28 13.43 -0.95
N THR A 223 -20.96 12.38 -1.40
CA THR A 223 -22.31 12.04 -0.91
C THR A 223 -22.25 11.53 0.54
N LEU A 224 -21.29 10.68 0.86
CA LEU A 224 -21.04 10.19 2.22
C LEU A 224 -20.61 11.32 3.16
N LEU A 225 -19.75 12.23 2.70
CA LEU A 225 -19.36 13.42 3.48
C LEU A 225 -20.55 14.34 3.75
N ARG A 226 -21.44 14.56 2.79
CA ARG A 226 -22.68 15.33 2.99
C ARG A 226 -23.61 14.64 3.97
N ALA A 227 -23.79 13.33 3.88
CA ALA A 227 -24.60 12.56 4.82
C ALA A 227 -24.02 12.63 6.23
N TYR A 228 -22.69 12.48 6.38
CA TYR A 228 -22.01 12.59 7.67
C TYR A 228 -22.15 13.99 8.29
N THR A 229 -21.92 15.05 7.52
CA THR A 229 -22.10 16.44 8.00
C THR A 229 -23.55 16.74 8.37
N TYR A 230 -24.51 16.18 7.64
CA TYR A 230 -25.93 16.31 7.98
C TYR A 230 -26.27 15.61 9.30
N LEU A 231 -25.79 14.38 9.51
CA LEU A 231 -25.98 13.62 10.75
C LEU A 231 -25.32 14.32 11.95
N CYS A 232 -24.09 14.81 11.80
CA CYS A 232 -23.40 15.54 12.86
C CYS A 232 -24.10 16.86 13.22
N ARG A 233 -24.72 17.54 12.25
CA ARG A 233 -25.47 18.80 12.48
C ARG A 233 -26.79 18.54 13.22
N HIS A 234 -27.46 17.41 12.98
CA HIS A 234 -28.70 17.05 13.65
C HIS A 234 -28.51 16.49 15.07
N HIS A 235 -27.36 15.86 15.35
CA HIS A 235 -27.04 15.35 16.68
C HIS A 235 -26.59 16.45 17.66
N ARG A 236 -26.31 17.68 17.21
CA ARG A 236 -25.94 18.82 18.04
C ARG A 236 -27.13 19.72 18.42
N LYS A 237 -28.36 19.25 18.36
CA LYS A 237 -29.45 19.97 19.01
C LYS A 237 -29.37 19.70 20.52
N PRO A 238 -29.21 20.73 21.38
CA PRO A 238 -29.34 20.52 22.81
C PRO A 238 -30.74 19.98 23.08
N LEU A 239 -30.80 18.93 23.89
CA LEU A 239 -32.06 18.47 24.47
C LEU A 239 -32.63 19.63 25.30
N PRO A 240 -33.96 19.87 25.25
CA PRO A 240 -34.61 20.94 25.95
C PRO A 240 -34.47 20.83 27.47
#